data_5ba64ade63365b65e7e4ce5a9e78f3ba
#
_entry.id   5ba64ade63365b65e7e4ce5a9e78f3ba
#
_cell.length_a   1.000
_cell.length_b   1.000
_cell.length_c   1.000
_cell.angle_alpha   90.00
_cell.angle_beta   90.00
_cell.angle_gamma   90.00
#
_symmetry.space_group_name_H-M   'P 1'
#
loop_
_entity.id
_entity.type
_entity.pdbx_description
1 polymer ?
#
loop_
_entity_poly.entity_id
_entity_poly.type
_entity_poly.pdbx_seq_one_letter_code
_entity_poly.pdbx_strand_id
1 'polypeptide(L)'
;MRPLNDPGQYDDLADLWWQPRGRFAMLQWIAAARARLVPAPARDGALLLDLACGGGLLAPHITGYRHVGLDLSATALPQARAHGVVPVRGDVLHLPFADEVADVVVAGEVLEHVREPLDLLAEACRVLRPGGTLVLDTIANTRWGRFSAVTVGERIPAGPPKRLHDPALFVDRCALVAAAARCGVHLTLSGLRPSAVDYLAWLAGRRTTVRMLTTSSTAGLFQAHGRKEPT
;
A
#
# COMPACT_ATOMS: atom_id res chain seq x y z
N MET A 1 22.84 -0.89 16.08
CA MET A 1 21.35 -0.98 16.13
C MET A 1 20.85 -0.42 14.80
N ARG A 2 19.97 -1.15 14.08
CA ARG A 2 19.42 -0.70 12.79
C ARG A 2 18.62 0.59 12.98
N PRO A 3 18.67 1.57 12.07
CA PRO A 3 17.87 2.79 12.14
C PRO A 3 16.36 2.49 12.05
N LEU A 4 15.51 3.46 12.38
CA LEU A 4 14.08 3.40 12.09
C LEU A 4 13.86 3.48 10.58
N ASN A 5 12.83 2.83 10.08
CA ASN A 5 12.43 2.90 8.67
C ASN A 5 13.57 2.53 7.69
N ASP A 6 14.37 1.53 8.03
CA ASP A 6 15.46 1.07 7.15
C ASP A 6 14.90 0.13 6.06
N PRO A 7 14.97 0.52 4.77
CA PRO A 7 14.46 -0.31 3.67
C PRO A 7 15.10 -1.70 3.59
N GLY A 8 16.35 -1.85 4.03
CA GLY A 8 17.05 -3.13 4.06
C GLY A 8 16.38 -4.19 4.95
N GLN A 9 15.41 -3.81 5.81
CA GLN A 9 14.61 -4.80 6.55
C GLN A 9 13.72 -5.64 5.63
N TYR A 10 13.26 -5.08 4.52
CA TYR A 10 12.46 -5.79 3.53
C TYR A 10 13.30 -6.81 2.75
N ASP A 11 14.55 -6.46 2.44
CA ASP A 11 15.48 -7.37 1.76
C ASP A 11 15.84 -8.58 2.64
N ASP A 12 16.08 -8.36 3.94
CA ASP A 12 16.38 -9.44 4.89
C ASP A 12 15.20 -10.41 5.09
N LEU A 13 14.00 -9.98 4.82
CA LEU A 13 12.77 -10.74 5.01
C LEU A 13 12.12 -11.16 3.67
N ALA A 14 12.85 -11.07 2.56
CA ALA A 14 12.32 -11.31 1.22
C ALA A 14 11.60 -12.66 1.09
N ASP A 15 12.10 -13.72 1.72
CA ASP A 15 11.50 -15.06 1.67
C ASP A 15 10.17 -15.18 2.44
N LEU A 16 9.78 -14.15 3.21
CA LEU A 16 8.58 -14.16 4.05
C LEU A 16 7.35 -13.51 3.41
N TRP A 17 7.49 -12.85 2.24
CA TRP A 17 6.39 -12.12 1.61
C TRP A 17 5.12 -12.96 1.47
N TRP A 18 5.25 -14.22 1.07
CA TRP A 18 4.13 -15.09 0.74
C TRP A 18 3.78 -16.10 1.83
N GLN A 19 4.41 -16.01 2.99
CA GLN A 19 4.10 -16.89 4.11
C GLN A 19 2.81 -16.43 4.81
N PRO A 20 1.72 -17.24 4.81
CA PRO A 20 0.41 -16.80 5.33
C PRO A 20 0.38 -16.63 6.86
N ARG A 21 1.43 -17.11 7.52
CA ARG A 21 1.62 -16.94 8.97
C ARG A 21 2.95 -16.26 9.31
N GLY A 22 3.57 -15.65 8.30
CA GLY A 22 4.82 -14.91 8.43
C GLY A 22 4.62 -13.46 8.90
N ARG A 23 5.72 -12.73 8.96
CA ARG A 23 5.77 -11.32 9.37
C ARG A 23 5.03 -10.37 8.42
N PHE A 24 4.82 -10.78 7.18
CA PHE A 24 4.08 -10.01 6.17
C PHE A 24 2.64 -10.47 5.98
N ALA A 25 2.12 -11.36 6.87
CA ALA A 25 0.74 -11.83 6.74
C ALA A 25 -0.27 -10.67 6.81
N MET A 26 -0.03 -9.65 7.65
CA MET A 26 -0.90 -8.48 7.72
C MET A 26 -0.91 -7.68 6.41
N LEU A 27 0.23 -7.54 5.73
CA LEU A 27 0.30 -6.88 4.41
C LEU A 27 -0.52 -7.64 3.35
N GLN A 28 -0.55 -8.99 3.40
CA GLN A 28 -1.42 -9.78 2.52
C GLN A 28 -2.90 -9.46 2.76
N TRP A 29 -3.32 -9.29 4.02
CA TRP A 29 -4.71 -8.94 4.36
C TRP A 29 -5.06 -7.52 3.92
N ILE A 30 -4.12 -6.58 4.08
CA ILE A 30 -4.28 -5.18 3.65
C ILE A 30 -4.35 -5.13 2.11
N ALA A 31 -3.48 -5.84 1.40
CA ALA A 31 -3.50 -5.92 -0.06
C ALA A 31 -4.85 -6.46 -0.60
N ALA A 32 -5.40 -7.51 0.03
CA ALA A 32 -6.74 -8.02 -0.29
C ALA A 32 -7.87 -6.99 -0.03
N ALA A 33 -7.72 -6.13 0.98
CA ALA A 33 -8.68 -5.06 1.24
C ALA A 33 -8.53 -3.91 0.24
N ARG A 34 -7.31 -3.52 -0.09
CA ARG A 34 -6.95 -2.50 -1.07
C ARG A 34 -7.49 -2.84 -2.46
N ALA A 35 -7.38 -4.11 -2.87
CA ALA A 35 -7.87 -4.59 -4.15
C ALA A 35 -9.36 -4.34 -4.37
N ARG A 36 -10.17 -4.27 -3.31
CA ARG A 36 -11.61 -3.96 -3.41
C ARG A 36 -11.91 -2.53 -3.85
N LEU A 37 -10.93 -1.64 -3.76
CA LEU A 37 -11.04 -0.25 -4.21
C LEU A 37 -10.58 -0.08 -5.66
N VAL A 38 -9.91 -1.09 -6.22
CA VAL A 38 -9.50 -1.10 -7.63
C VAL A 38 -10.72 -1.43 -8.48
N PRO A 39 -11.14 -0.57 -9.43
CA PRO A 39 -12.28 -0.85 -10.30
C PRO A 39 -11.97 -2.02 -11.25
N ALA A 40 -12.97 -2.56 -11.90
CA ALA A 40 -12.75 -3.44 -13.05
C ALA A 40 -12.08 -2.66 -14.20
N PRO A 41 -11.20 -3.30 -15.00
CA PRO A 41 -10.56 -2.62 -16.11
C PRO A 41 -11.61 -2.16 -17.14
N ALA A 42 -11.48 -0.90 -17.58
CA ALA A 42 -12.41 -0.31 -18.54
C ALA A 42 -12.13 -0.72 -20.00
N ARG A 43 -10.97 -1.34 -20.26
CA ARG A 43 -10.52 -1.77 -21.59
C ARG A 43 -9.49 -2.89 -21.46
N ASP A 44 -9.33 -3.65 -22.52
CA ASP A 44 -8.25 -4.64 -22.60
C ASP A 44 -6.89 -3.94 -22.54
N GLY A 45 -5.96 -4.55 -21.81
CA GLY A 45 -4.62 -3.99 -21.60
C GLY A 45 -4.58 -2.74 -20.73
N ALA A 46 -5.64 -2.44 -19.98
CA ALA A 46 -5.61 -1.37 -18.98
C ALA A 46 -4.39 -1.50 -18.06
N LEU A 47 -3.69 -0.40 -17.79
CA LEU A 47 -2.45 -0.39 -17.03
C LEU A 47 -2.72 -0.07 -15.56
N LEU A 48 -2.30 -0.97 -14.68
CA LEU A 48 -2.22 -0.73 -13.24
C LEU A 48 -0.75 -0.58 -12.85
N LEU A 49 -0.39 0.56 -12.25
CA LEU A 49 0.91 0.79 -11.63
C LEU A 49 0.80 0.58 -10.12
N ASP A 50 1.60 -0.32 -9.58
CA ASP A 50 1.68 -0.66 -8.15
C ASP A 50 3.00 -0.12 -7.60
N LEU A 51 2.92 1.01 -6.88
CA LEU A 51 4.07 1.74 -6.36
C LEU A 51 4.50 1.15 -5.01
N ALA A 52 5.78 0.81 -4.88
CA ALA A 52 6.34 0.00 -3.79
C ALA A 52 5.64 -1.36 -3.69
N CYS A 53 5.59 -2.09 -4.80
CA CYS A 53 4.85 -3.34 -4.92
C CYS A 53 5.40 -4.50 -4.05
N GLY A 54 6.61 -4.36 -3.50
CA GLY A 54 7.28 -5.40 -2.72
C GLY A 54 7.31 -6.75 -3.46
N GLY A 55 6.89 -7.81 -2.78
CA GLY A 55 6.75 -9.16 -3.36
C GLY A 55 5.53 -9.37 -4.24
N GLY A 56 4.77 -8.31 -4.59
CA GLY A 56 3.60 -8.39 -5.48
C GLY A 56 2.32 -8.87 -4.80
N LEU A 57 2.11 -8.57 -3.52
CA LEU A 57 0.99 -9.09 -2.73
C LEU A 57 -0.40 -8.68 -3.25
N LEU A 58 -0.47 -7.62 -4.05
CA LEU A 58 -1.70 -7.18 -4.70
C LEU A 58 -2.12 -8.11 -5.87
N ALA A 59 -1.16 -8.73 -6.55
CA ALA A 59 -1.37 -9.44 -7.81
C ALA A 59 -2.47 -10.52 -7.78
N PRO A 60 -2.59 -11.39 -6.75
CA PRO A 60 -3.64 -12.42 -6.72
C PRO A 60 -5.07 -11.88 -6.68
N HIS A 61 -5.22 -10.60 -6.37
CA HIS A 61 -6.50 -9.95 -6.19
C HIS A 61 -6.89 -9.05 -7.37
N ILE A 62 -6.00 -8.91 -8.37
CA ILE A 62 -6.19 -8.04 -9.55
C ILE A 62 -6.27 -8.91 -10.80
N THR A 63 -7.30 -8.68 -11.60
CA THR A 63 -7.49 -9.39 -12.88
C THR A 63 -7.78 -8.41 -14.02
N GLY A 64 -7.40 -8.75 -15.24
CA GLY A 64 -7.70 -7.98 -16.44
C GLY A 64 -6.82 -6.75 -16.67
N TYR A 65 -5.87 -6.47 -15.78
CA TYR A 65 -4.90 -5.39 -15.93
C TYR A 65 -3.54 -5.89 -16.42
N ARG A 66 -2.83 -5.08 -17.19
CA ARG A 66 -1.38 -5.15 -17.26
C ARG A 66 -0.84 -4.59 -15.94
N HIS A 67 -0.43 -5.46 -15.02
CA HIS A 67 0.05 -5.11 -13.70
C HIS A 67 1.55 -4.85 -13.75
N VAL A 68 1.97 -3.60 -13.58
CA VAL A 68 3.38 -3.18 -13.50
C VAL A 68 3.65 -2.74 -12.07
N GLY A 69 4.64 -3.33 -11.44
CA GLY A 69 5.02 -3.02 -10.06
C GLY A 69 6.40 -2.38 -9.99
N LEU A 70 6.50 -1.25 -9.31
CA LEU A 70 7.78 -0.56 -9.09
C LEU A 70 8.18 -0.71 -7.62
N ASP A 71 9.47 -1.04 -7.38
CA ASP A 71 10.05 -1.12 -6.03
C ASP A 71 11.56 -0.83 -6.05
N LEU A 72 12.09 -0.37 -4.92
CA LEU A 72 13.54 -0.20 -4.72
C LEU A 72 14.24 -1.54 -4.47
N SER A 73 13.55 -2.50 -3.82
CA SER A 73 14.09 -3.78 -3.39
C SER A 73 14.36 -4.70 -4.58
N ALA A 74 15.63 -4.99 -4.82
CA ALA A 74 16.03 -5.95 -5.84
C ALA A 74 15.68 -7.40 -5.47
N THR A 75 15.48 -7.71 -4.19
CA THR A 75 15.16 -9.03 -3.68
C THR A 75 13.65 -9.34 -3.69
N ALA A 76 12.80 -8.32 -3.56
CA ALA A 76 11.35 -8.47 -3.63
C ALA A 76 10.82 -8.60 -5.07
N LEU A 77 11.38 -7.87 -6.03
CA LEU A 77 10.93 -7.83 -7.42
C LEU A 77 10.89 -9.20 -8.14
N PRO A 78 11.83 -10.14 -7.92
CA PRO A 78 11.72 -11.49 -8.48
C PRO A 78 10.47 -12.24 -7.99
N GLN A 79 10.05 -12.03 -6.74
CA GLN A 79 8.83 -12.63 -6.21
C GLN A 79 7.57 -12.00 -6.82
N ALA A 80 7.54 -10.67 -6.98
CA ALA A 80 6.46 -9.99 -7.70
C ALA A 80 6.31 -10.55 -9.12
N ARG A 81 7.43 -10.75 -9.84
CA ARG A 81 7.44 -11.37 -11.17
C ARG A 81 6.85 -12.78 -11.17
N ALA A 82 7.20 -13.60 -10.18
CA ALA A 82 6.69 -14.97 -10.05
C ALA A 82 5.16 -15.01 -9.86
N HIS A 83 4.56 -13.91 -9.43
CA HIS A 83 3.13 -13.75 -9.23
C HIS A 83 2.43 -12.92 -10.32
N GLY A 84 3.08 -12.73 -11.47
CA GLY A 84 2.47 -12.11 -12.66
C GLY A 84 2.60 -10.58 -12.74
N VAL A 85 3.36 -9.95 -11.84
CA VAL A 85 3.69 -8.52 -11.92
C VAL A 85 4.85 -8.30 -12.89
N VAL A 86 4.77 -7.30 -13.75
CA VAL A 86 5.90 -6.82 -14.56
C VAL A 86 6.76 -5.91 -13.67
N PRO A 87 7.93 -6.34 -13.20
CA PRO A 87 8.69 -5.59 -12.21
C PRO A 87 9.53 -4.49 -12.87
N VAL A 88 9.55 -3.34 -12.23
CA VAL A 88 10.41 -2.20 -12.54
C VAL A 88 11.16 -1.81 -11.27
N ARG A 89 12.48 -1.72 -11.33
CA ARG A 89 13.26 -1.20 -10.21
C ARG A 89 13.36 0.31 -10.32
N GLY A 90 12.91 1.02 -9.28
CA GLY A 90 12.91 2.49 -9.30
C GLY A 90 12.50 3.10 -7.97
N ASP A 91 12.64 4.42 -7.90
CA ASP A 91 12.23 5.25 -6.77
C ASP A 91 10.80 5.76 -7.01
N VAL A 92 9.94 5.64 -6.01
CA VAL A 92 8.55 6.14 -6.04
C VAL A 92 8.46 7.67 -6.11
N LEU A 93 9.53 8.38 -5.75
CA LEU A 93 9.64 9.84 -5.87
C LEU A 93 10.04 10.30 -7.28
N HIS A 94 10.49 9.37 -8.15
CA HIS A 94 10.94 9.67 -9.51
C HIS A 94 10.49 8.54 -10.45
N LEU A 95 9.19 8.49 -10.75
CA LEU A 95 8.62 7.39 -11.54
C LEU A 95 9.11 7.42 -13.00
N PRO A 96 9.69 6.30 -13.51
CA PRO A 96 10.18 6.21 -14.87
C PRO A 96 9.06 5.96 -15.89
N PHE A 97 7.93 6.60 -15.71
CA PHE A 97 6.75 6.48 -16.56
C PHE A 97 6.35 7.86 -17.10
N ALA A 98 5.81 7.87 -18.31
CA ALA A 98 5.28 9.10 -18.91
C ALA A 98 4.04 9.57 -18.13
N ASP A 99 3.68 10.84 -18.34
CA ASP A 99 2.47 11.43 -17.81
C ASP A 99 1.23 10.70 -18.35
N GLU A 100 0.22 10.56 -17.51
CA GLU A 100 -1.14 10.13 -17.89
C GLU A 100 -1.23 8.76 -18.57
N VAL A 101 -0.30 7.83 -18.27
CA VAL A 101 -0.28 6.49 -18.89
C VAL A 101 -1.11 5.45 -18.14
N ALA A 102 -1.31 5.61 -16.81
CA ALA A 102 -1.92 4.59 -15.96
C ALA A 102 -3.42 4.75 -15.86
N ASP A 103 -4.16 3.66 -16.01
CA ASP A 103 -5.60 3.58 -15.74
C ASP A 103 -5.87 3.56 -14.23
N VAL A 104 -4.99 2.90 -13.49
CA VAL A 104 -5.01 2.82 -12.03
C VAL A 104 -3.60 2.99 -11.48
N VAL A 105 -3.46 3.78 -10.43
CA VAL A 105 -2.24 3.85 -9.62
C VAL A 105 -2.57 3.39 -8.20
N VAL A 106 -1.77 2.47 -7.68
CA VAL A 106 -1.88 1.96 -6.32
C VAL A 106 -0.60 2.34 -5.57
N ALA A 107 -0.75 2.90 -4.36
CA ALA A 107 0.35 3.22 -3.45
C ALA A 107 -0.03 2.71 -2.05
N GLY A 108 0.36 1.47 -1.74
CA GLY A 108 -0.06 0.82 -0.51
C GLY A 108 1.08 0.64 0.48
N GLU A 109 0.89 1.10 1.73
CA GLU A 109 1.86 0.97 2.82
C GLU A 109 3.25 1.52 2.42
N VAL A 110 3.28 2.66 1.75
CA VAL A 110 4.53 3.28 1.27
C VAL A 110 4.67 4.74 1.71
N LEU A 111 3.57 5.49 1.82
CA LEU A 111 3.65 6.93 2.12
C LEU A 111 4.31 7.21 3.48
N GLU A 112 4.10 6.34 4.48
CA GLU A 112 4.70 6.40 5.82
C GLU A 112 6.19 5.99 5.85
N HIS A 113 6.73 5.57 4.72
CA HIS A 113 8.13 5.16 4.57
C HIS A 113 8.98 6.19 3.83
N VAL A 114 8.38 7.20 3.23
CA VAL A 114 9.10 8.27 2.51
C VAL A 114 9.07 9.58 3.29
N ARG A 115 10.11 10.40 3.11
CA ARG A 115 10.21 11.71 3.79
C ARG A 115 9.27 12.73 3.16
N GLU A 116 9.04 12.62 1.87
CA GLU A 116 8.25 13.52 1.03
C GLU A 116 6.99 12.80 0.49
N PRO A 117 6.01 12.42 1.36
CA PRO A 117 4.85 11.64 0.92
C PRO A 117 3.95 12.40 -0.06
N LEU A 118 3.99 13.74 -0.05
CA LEU A 118 3.22 14.56 -0.99
C LEU A 118 3.87 14.63 -2.37
N ASP A 119 5.19 14.47 -2.48
CA ASP A 119 5.90 14.38 -3.77
C ASP A 119 5.63 13.01 -4.41
N LEU A 120 5.60 11.93 -3.62
CA LEU A 120 5.12 10.63 -4.09
C LEU A 120 3.69 10.73 -4.62
N LEU A 121 2.80 11.40 -3.89
CA LEU A 121 1.42 11.62 -4.33
C LEU A 121 1.37 12.41 -5.65
N ALA A 122 2.20 13.45 -5.80
CA ALA A 122 2.26 14.24 -7.03
C ALA A 122 2.72 13.37 -8.22
N GLU A 123 3.74 12.54 -8.04
CA GLU A 123 4.20 11.58 -9.06
C GLU A 123 3.11 10.55 -9.40
N ALA A 124 2.42 10.00 -8.39
CA ALA A 124 1.29 9.10 -8.61
C ALA A 124 0.17 9.77 -9.44
N CYS A 125 -0.14 11.04 -9.14
CA CYS A 125 -1.13 11.81 -9.89
C CYS A 125 -0.64 12.21 -11.30
N ARG A 126 0.67 12.45 -11.48
CA ARG A 126 1.26 12.76 -12.79
C ARG A 126 1.07 11.60 -13.77
N VAL A 127 1.41 10.39 -13.33
CA VAL A 127 1.33 9.21 -14.21
C VAL A 127 -0.10 8.68 -14.37
N LEU A 128 -1.04 9.10 -13.50
CA LEU A 128 -2.44 8.73 -13.58
C LEU A 128 -3.15 9.55 -14.69
N ARG A 129 -3.78 8.86 -15.63
CA ARG A 129 -4.53 9.53 -16.71
C ARG A 129 -5.80 10.22 -16.20
N PRO A 130 -6.34 11.21 -16.91
CA PRO A 130 -7.68 11.73 -16.65
C PRO A 130 -8.72 10.60 -16.62
N GLY A 131 -9.62 10.63 -15.63
CA GLY A 131 -10.59 9.58 -15.38
C GLY A 131 -10.01 8.29 -14.77
N GLY A 132 -8.70 8.22 -14.55
CA GLY A 132 -8.03 7.10 -13.84
C GLY A 132 -8.33 7.09 -12.34
N THR A 133 -8.04 5.98 -11.69
CA THR A 133 -8.30 5.79 -10.25
C THR A 133 -6.99 5.72 -9.46
N LEU A 134 -6.86 6.54 -8.42
CA LEU A 134 -5.83 6.43 -7.40
C LEU A 134 -6.37 5.63 -6.21
N VAL A 135 -5.59 4.66 -5.74
CA VAL A 135 -5.88 3.88 -4.52
C VAL A 135 -4.64 3.89 -3.64
N LEU A 136 -4.81 4.20 -2.36
CA LEU A 136 -3.71 4.17 -1.40
C LEU A 136 -4.18 3.71 -0.01
N ASP A 137 -3.26 3.23 0.78
CA ASP A 137 -3.42 3.07 2.23
C ASP A 137 -2.10 3.41 2.93
N THR A 138 -2.22 3.87 4.17
CA THR A 138 -1.09 4.36 4.98
C THR A 138 -1.53 4.60 6.43
N ILE A 139 -0.58 4.94 7.28
CA ILE A 139 -0.79 5.21 8.70
C ILE A 139 -0.94 6.73 8.95
N ALA A 140 -2.01 7.10 9.63
CA ALA A 140 -2.30 8.49 9.97
C ALA A 140 -1.35 9.04 11.04
N ASN A 141 -0.88 10.29 10.86
CA ASN A 141 -0.10 11.02 11.85
C ASN A 141 -1.00 11.49 13.01
N THR A 142 -1.36 10.54 13.87
CA THR A 142 -2.15 10.77 15.08
C THR A 142 -1.55 10.03 16.27
N ARG A 143 -1.98 10.38 17.49
CA ARG A 143 -1.58 9.62 18.69
C ARG A 143 -2.02 8.17 18.62
N TRP A 144 -3.22 7.91 18.06
CA TRP A 144 -3.74 6.55 17.87
C TRP A 144 -2.97 5.81 16.77
N GLY A 145 -2.66 6.43 15.64
CA GLY A 145 -1.84 5.86 14.58
C GLY A 145 -0.48 5.40 15.10
N ARG A 146 0.21 6.28 15.84
CA ARG A 146 1.51 5.96 16.48
C ARG A 146 1.39 4.81 17.47
N PHE A 147 0.40 4.82 18.33
CA PHE A 147 0.17 3.75 19.30
C PHE A 147 -0.17 2.42 18.62
N SER A 148 -1.13 2.43 17.69
CA SER A 148 -1.60 1.20 17.04
C SER A 148 -0.54 0.55 16.14
N ALA A 149 0.21 1.34 15.37
CA ALA A 149 1.23 0.80 14.48
C ALA A 149 2.52 0.39 15.21
N VAL A 150 3.09 1.28 16.02
CA VAL A 150 4.41 1.06 16.63
C VAL A 150 4.31 0.30 17.95
N THR A 151 3.39 0.71 18.85
CA THR A 151 3.31 0.09 20.18
C THR A 151 2.63 -1.27 20.13
N VAL A 152 1.57 -1.41 19.34
CA VAL A 152 0.82 -2.66 19.22
C VAL A 152 1.30 -3.45 18.01
N GLY A 153 1.24 -2.87 16.80
CA GLY A 153 1.47 -3.55 15.53
C GLY A 153 2.82 -4.28 15.47
N GLU A 154 3.90 -3.61 15.85
CA GLU A 154 5.24 -4.21 15.85
C GLU A 154 5.47 -5.29 16.92
N ARG A 155 4.46 -5.57 17.78
CA ARG A 155 4.57 -6.55 18.89
C ARG A 155 3.62 -7.72 18.76
N ILE A 156 2.66 -7.65 17.85
CA ILE A 156 1.69 -8.73 17.66
C ILE A 156 2.14 -9.71 16.56
N PRO A 157 1.70 -10.97 16.60
CA PRO A 157 1.89 -11.90 15.49
C PRO A 157 1.30 -11.37 14.19
N ALA A 158 1.95 -11.67 13.07
CA ALA A 158 1.69 -11.13 11.73
C ALA A 158 1.94 -9.62 11.57
N GLY A 159 2.25 -8.91 12.62
CA GLY A 159 2.60 -7.50 12.56
C GLY A 159 4.00 -7.26 11.98
N PRO A 160 4.27 -6.03 11.56
CA PRO A 160 5.55 -5.65 10.97
C PRO A 160 6.71 -5.88 11.96
N PRO A 161 7.95 -6.02 11.45
CA PRO A 161 9.13 -6.08 12.29
C PRO A 161 9.27 -4.86 13.20
N LYS A 162 9.92 -5.04 14.34
CA LYS A 162 10.24 -3.91 15.23
C LYS A 162 11.12 -2.89 14.51
N ARG A 163 10.84 -1.60 14.73
CA ARG A 163 11.56 -0.45 14.14
C ARG A 163 11.36 -0.30 12.63
N LEU A 164 10.36 -0.96 12.07
CA LEU A 164 10.01 -0.79 10.66
C LEU A 164 9.44 0.61 10.41
N HIS A 165 8.69 1.17 11.36
CA HIS A 165 8.07 2.48 11.21
C HIS A 165 8.86 3.57 11.96
N ASP A 166 8.98 4.74 11.33
CA ASP A 166 9.31 6.00 11.98
C ASP A 166 8.05 6.83 12.13
N PRO A 167 7.53 7.04 13.37
CA PRO A 167 6.32 7.83 13.57
C PRO A 167 6.40 9.29 13.10
N ALA A 168 7.59 9.80 12.85
CA ALA A 168 7.77 11.14 12.29
C ALA A 168 7.34 11.23 10.82
N LEU A 169 7.29 10.09 10.11
CA LEU A 169 6.91 10.00 8.70
C LEU A 169 5.42 9.72 8.49
N PHE A 170 4.64 9.49 9.56
CA PHE A 170 3.22 9.20 9.43
C PHE A 170 2.45 10.35 8.78
N VAL A 171 1.42 10.03 8.02
CA VAL A 171 0.82 10.90 7.03
C VAL A 171 -0.23 11.85 7.65
N ASP A 172 -0.11 13.13 7.37
CA ASP A 172 -1.17 14.11 7.64
C ASP A 172 -2.29 13.95 6.59
N ARG A 173 -3.45 13.50 7.05
CA ARG A 173 -4.62 13.25 6.18
C ARG A 173 -5.16 14.50 5.52
N CYS A 174 -5.15 15.63 6.23
CA CYS A 174 -5.65 16.88 5.68
C CYS A 174 -4.73 17.39 4.56
N ALA A 175 -3.41 17.32 4.80
CA ALA A 175 -2.41 17.68 3.79
C ALA A 175 -2.49 16.76 2.57
N LEU A 176 -2.67 15.44 2.79
CA LEU A 176 -2.83 14.45 1.73
C LEU A 176 -4.05 14.74 0.84
N VAL A 177 -5.23 14.96 1.47
CA VAL A 177 -6.48 15.27 0.73
C VAL A 177 -6.36 16.57 -0.04
N ALA A 178 -5.79 17.61 0.58
CA ALA A 178 -5.59 18.89 -0.08
C ALA A 178 -4.60 18.80 -1.26
N ALA A 179 -3.54 18.01 -1.12
CA ALA A 179 -2.58 17.79 -2.20
C ALA A 179 -3.20 17.00 -3.36
N ALA A 180 -3.95 15.94 -3.09
CA ALA A 180 -4.66 15.19 -4.12
C ALA A 180 -5.67 16.06 -4.88
N ALA A 181 -6.45 16.90 -4.17
CA ALA A 181 -7.40 17.81 -4.78
C ALA A 181 -6.72 18.83 -5.73
N ARG A 182 -5.51 19.31 -5.39
CA ARG A 182 -4.72 20.16 -6.32
C ARG A 182 -4.30 19.43 -7.60
N CYS A 183 -4.21 18.12 -7.55
CA CYS A 183 -3.95 17.27 -8.72
C CYS A 183 -5.22 16.79 -9.42
N GLY A 184 -6.39 17.33 -9.08
CA GLY A 184 -7.68 16.92 -9.64
C GLY A 184 -8.17 15.56 -9.14
N VAL A 185 -7.70 15.08 -7.97
CA VAL A 185 -8.13 13.79 -7.40
C VAL A 185 -8.84 14.02 -6.07
N HIS A 186 -10.16 13.79 -6.05
CA HIS A 186 -10.95 13.92 -4.82
C HIS A 186 -10.96 12.58 -4.07
N LEU A 187 -10.21 12.52 -2.96
CA LEU A 187 -10.05 11.32 -2.15
C LEU A 187 -11.22 11.10 -1.19
N THR A 188 -11.77 9.90 -1.21
CA THR A 188 -12.65 9.37 -0.17
C THR A 188 -11.82 8.49 0.78
N LEU A 189 -11.88 8.78 2.08
CA LEU A 189 -11.11 8.09 3.11
C LEU A 189 -12.00 7.14 3.91
N SER A 190 -11.44 5.98 4.27
CA SER A 190 -12.04 5.05 5.23
C SER A 190 -10.95 4.44 6.11
N GLY A 191 -11.24 4.26 7.39
CA GLY A 191 -10.32 3.55 8.28
C GLY A 191 -10.31 2.05 7.98
N LEU A 192 -9.22 1.37 8.35
CA LEU A 192 -9.03 -0.05 8.15
C LEU A 192 -8.55 -0.71 9.45
N ARG A 193 -9.14 -1.85 9.81
CA ARG A 193 -8.70 -2.65 10.95
C ARG A 193 -8.92 -4.15 10.72
N PRO A 194 -8.12 -5.03 11.31
CA PRO A 194 -8.39 -6.46 11.25
C PRO A 194 -9.68 -6.84 12.00
N SER A 195 -10.38 -7.84 11.51
CA SER A 195 -11.48 -8.50 12.22
C SER A 195 -10.91 -9.23 13.44
N ALA A 196 -11.34 -8.85 14.65
CA ALA A 196 -10.86 -9.47 15.87
C ALA A 196 -11.17 -10.98 15.92
N VAL A 197 -12.37 -11.37 15.46
CA VAL A 197 -12.78 -12.78 15.40
C VAL A 197 -11.90 -13.59 14.45
N ASP A 198 -11.65 -13.04 13.24
CA ASP A 198 -10.80 -13.73 12.28
C ASP A 198 -9.34 -13.79 12.76
N TYR A 199 -8.86 -12.73 13.42
CA TYR A 199 -7.52 -12.69 13.97
C TYR A 199 -7.32 -13.74 15.09
N LEU A 200 -8.28 -13.87 16.01
CA LEU A 200 -8.24 -14.93 17.02
C LEU A 200 -8.30 -16.33 16.40
N ALA A 201 -9.13 -16.53 15.37
CA ALA A 201 -9.18 -17.78 14.63
C ALA A 201 -7.87 -18.08 13.87
N TRP A 202 -7.22 -17.03 13.33
CA TRP A 202 -5.92 -17.14 12.70
C TRP A 202 -4.83 -17.51 13.74
N LEU A 203 -4.81 -16.87 14.90
CA LEU A 203 -3.89 -17.23 16.00
C LEU A 203 -4.07 -18.70 16.43
N ALA A 204 -5.31 -19.17 16.50
CA ALA A 204 -5.64 -20.56 16.82
C ALA A 204 -5.36 -21.57 15.69
N GLY A 205 -4.81 -21.14 14.56
CA GLY A 205 -4.54 -22.00 13.41
C GLY A 205 -5.77 -22.43 12.58
N ARG A 206 -6.95 -21.88 12.90
CA ARG A 206 -8.21 -22.23 12.23
C ARG A 206 -8.47 -21.48 10.92
N ARG A 207 -7.68 -20.42 10.65
CA ARG A 207 -7.73 -19.62 9.42
C ARG A 207 -6.32 -19.30 8.93
N THR A 208 -6.19 -19.13 7.62
CA THR A 208 -4.93 -18.67 6.97
C THR A 208 -4.94 -17.17 6.70
N THR A 209 -6.12 -16.55 6.70
CA THR A 209 -6.31 -15.13 6.37
C THR A 209 -7.21 -14.44 7.39
N VAL A 210 -7.06 -13.12 7.52
CA VAL A 210 -7.89 -12.25 8.37
C VAL A 210 -8.54 -11.18 7.50
N ARG A 211 -9.85 -11.02 7.63
CA ARG A 211 -10.55 -9.94 6.91
C ARG A 211 -10.19 -8.59 7.51
N MET A 212 -9.88 -7.64 6.66
CA MET A 212 -9.78 -6.24 7.03
C MET A 212 -11.17 -5.60 6.89
N LEU A 213 -11.60 -4.92 7.95
CA LEU A 213 -12.89 -4.26 8.06
C LEU A 213 -12.71 -2.75 7.90
N THR A 214 -13.58 -2.13 7.10
CA THR A 214 -13.65 -0.68 7.00
C THR A 214 -14.31 -0.07 8.23
N THR A 215 -13.88 1.12 8.62
CA THR A 215 -14.44 1.91 9.73
C THR A 215 -14.54 3.38 9.33
N SER A 216 -15.35 4.15 10.04
CA SER A 216 -15.44 5.61 9.88
C SER A 216 -14.21 6.35 10.45
N SER A 217 -13.52 5.75 11.42
CA SER A 217 -12.33 6.37 12.03
C SER A 217 -11.09 6.13 11.17
N THR A 218 -10.53 7.19 10.63
CA THR A 218 -9.27 7.20 9.87
C THR A 218 -8.05 7.54 10.75
N ALA A 219 -8.17 7.41 12.07
CA ALA A 219 -7.11 7.83 12.99
C ALA A 219 -5.91 6.87 13.10
N GLY A 220 -6.00 5.66 12.55
CA GLY A 220 -4.93 4.65 12.50
C GLY A 220 -4.54 4.36 11.06
N LEU A 221 -4.49 3.07 10.72
CA LEU A 221 -4.42 2.63 9.34
C LEU A 221 -5.68 3.07 8.59
N PHE A 222 -5.52 3.68 7.43
CA PHE A 222 -6.64 4.12 6.59
C PHE A 222 -6.36 3.87 5.12
N GLN A 223 -7.42 3.74 4.35
CA GLN A 223 -7.42 3.66 2.89
C GLN A 223 -8.02 4.93 2.31
N ALA A 224 -7.56 5.31 1.13
CA ALA A 224 -8.18 6.37 0.36
C ALA A 224 -8.23 5.97 -1.12
N HIS A 225 -9.27 6.41 -1.82
CA HIS A 225 -9.38 6.27 -3.26
C HIS A 225 -10.09 7.47 -3.86
N GLY A 226 -9.80 7.76 -5.11
CA GLY A 226 -10.42 8.84 -5.87
C GLY A 226 -10.15 8.71 -7.36
N ARG A 227 -10.97 9.36 -8.16
CA ARG A 227 -10.74 9.46 -9.62
C ARG A 227 -10.15 10.80 -9.96
N LYS A 228 -9.19 10.81 -10.89
CA LYS A 228 -8.69 12.06 -11.49
C LYS A 228 -9.77 12.64 -12.38
N GLU A 229 -10.03 13.93 -12.23
CA GLU A 229 -11.00 14.65 -13.05
C GLU A 229 -10.66 14.50 -14.55
N PRO A 230 -11.66 14.38 -15.43
CA PRO A 230 -11.44 14.51 -16.87
C PRO A 230 -10.93 15.91 -17.19
N THR A 231 -9.95 16.01 -18.05
CA THR A 231 -9.47 17.29 -18.63
C THR A 231 -10.49 17.84 -19.58
#